data_cfbeca936041d94eb3524c591c7824a5
#
_entry.id   cfbeca936041d94eb3524c591c7824a5
#
_cell.length_a   1.000
_cell.length_b   1.000
_cell.length_c   1.000
_cell.angle_alpha   90.00
_cell.angle_beta   90.00
_cell.angle_gamma   90.00
#
_symmetry.space_group_name_H-M   'P 1'
#
loop_
_entity.id
_entity.type
_entity.pdbx_description
1 polymer ?
#
loop_
_entity_poly.entity_id
_entity_poly.type
_entity_poly.pdbx_seq_one_letter_code
_entity_poly.pdbx_strand_id
1 'polypeptide(L)'
;GISIDMVKVEAGTFMMGATSEMKDPYDDEKPVHQVTLTNDYYMGKYEVTQALWQAVMGSNPSNFKGDNLPVETVNWNDCQEFISKLNSLTGRKFRLPTEAEWEYAARGGKESRGYQYSGSSNISDVAWYDENSGSKTHPVGTKQANELGIYDMTGNVWEWCSDRYGSYSSSSQTNPTGSDSGSA
;
A
#
# COMPACT_ATOMS: atom_id res chain seq x y z
N GLY A 1 -8.20 19.36 13.77
CA GLY A 1 -7.13 18.41 14.11
C GLY A 1 -6.90 17.44 12.97
N ILE A 2 -5.73 16.78 12.93
CA ILE A 2 -5.44 15.72 11.95
C ILE A 2 -6.14 14.44 12.40
N SER A 3 -6.89 13.82 11.49
CA SER A 3 -7.55 12.51 11.71
C SER A 3 -7.09 11.55 10.61
N ILE A 4 -6.69 10.35 11.00
CA ILE A 4 -6.24 9.29 10.07
C ILE A 4 -6.92 8.00 10.50
N ASP A 5 -7.71 7.42 9.60
CA ASP A 5 -8.32 6.11 9.81
C ASP A 5 -7.30 5.01 9.57
N MET A 6 -7.08 4.17 10.59
CA MET A 6 -6.13 3.07 10.53
C MET A 6 -6.86 1.74 10.77
N VAL A 7 -6.43 0.71 10.06
CA VAL A 7 -6.92 -0.66 10.19
C VAL A 7 -5.84 -1.51 10.84
N LYS A 8 -6.22 -2.29 11.85
CA LYS A 8 -5.32 -3.28 12.45
C LYS A 8 -5.14 -4.47 11.51
N VAL A 9 -3.89 -4.83 11.24
CA VAL A 9 -3.50 -6.02 10.50
C VAL A 9 -2.81 -6.97 11.47
N GLU A 10 -3.39 -8.14 11.68
CA GLU A 10 -2.83 -9.12 12.60
C GLU A 10 -1.64 -9.86 11.97
N ALA A 11 -0.63 -10.13 12.78
CA ALA A 11 0.53 -10.95 12.40
C ALA A 11 0.11 -12.29 11.78
N GLY A 12 0.90 -12.79 10.83
CA GLY A 12 0.59 -14.04 10.17
C GLY A 12 1.61 -14.44 9.12
N THR A 13 1.36 -15.55 8.44
CA THR A 13 2.22 -16.10 7.39
C THR A 13 1.43 -16.16 6.08
N PHE A 14 2.07 -15.82 4.98
CA PHE A 14 1.48 -15.85 3.64
C PHE A 14 2.50 -16.19 2.56
N MET A 15 2.02 -16.50 1.36
CA MET A 15 2.86 -16.67 0.18
C MET A 15 2.94 -15.34 -0.56
N MET A 16 4.13 -14.75 -0.59
CA MET A 16 4.43 -13.47 -1.24
C MET A 16 4.89 -13.71 -2.68
N GLY A 17 4.45 -12.84 -3.59
CA GLY A 17 4.84 -12.88 -5.00
C GLY A 17 3.75 -13.43 -5.93
N ALA A 18 4.15 -13.86 -7.12
CA ALA A 18 3.27 -14.31 -8.20
C ALA A 18 2.61 -15.67 -7.91
N THR A 19 1.60 -15.68 -7.05
CA THR A 19 0.82 -16.86 -6.69
C THR A 19 -0.14 -17.28 -7.81
N SER A 20 -0.68 -18.50 -7.73
CA SER A 20 -1.42 -19.15 -8.83
C SER A 20 -2.74 -18.45 -9.21
N GLU A 21 -3.30 -17.63 -8.33
CA GLU A 21 -4.49 -16.83 -8.59
C GLU A 21 -4.24 -15.60 -9.46
N MET A 22 -2.98 -15.15 -9.56
CA MET A 22 -2.59 -14.00 -10.38
C MET A 22 -2.55 -14.37 -11.87
N LYS A 23 -3.07 -13.48 -12.71
CA LYS A 23 -2.94 -13.58 -14.17
C LYS A 23 -1.82 -12.66 -14.65
N ASP A 24 -0.99 -13.19 -15.54
CA ASP A 24 0.09 -12.44 -16.18
C ASP A 24 1.02 -11.69 -15.19
N PRO A 25 1.56 -12.39 -14.16
CA PRO A 25 2.44 -11.76 -13.17
C PRO A 25 3.76 -11.33 -13.82
N TYR A 26 4.33 -10.25 -13.31
CA TYR A 26 5.66 -9.79 -13.72
C TYR A 26 6.76 -10.75 -13.23
N ASP A 27 7.90 -10.74 -13.92
CA ASP A 27 9.02 -11.62 -13.56
C ASP A 27 9.69 -11.22 -12.23
N ASP A 28 9.59 -9.97 -11.83
CA ASP A 28 10.08 -9.44 -10.55
C ASP A 28 9.21 -9.83 -9.34
N GLU A 29 7.99 -10.33 -9.59
CA GLU A 29 7.14 -10.94 -8.56
C GLU A 29 7.49 -12.42 -8.28
N LYS A 30 8.55 -12.92 -8.88
CA LYS A 30 9.05 -14.30 -8.74
C LYS A 30 10.40 -14.34 -8.02
N PRO A 31 10.71 -15.43 -7.31
CA PRO A 31 9.85 -16.59 -7.02
C PRO A 31 8.84 -16.33 -5.89
N VAL A 32 7.73 -17.08 -5.91
CA VAL A 32 6.81 -17.15 -4.77
C VAL A 32 7.57 -17.74 -3.58
N HIS A 33 7.45 -17.12 -2.42
CA HIS A 33 8.10 -17.57 -1.20
C HIS A 33 7.26 -17.29 0.04
N GLN A 34 7.50 -18.05 1.09
CA GLN A 34 6.78 -17.88 2.35
C GLN A 34 7.33 -16.73 3.15
N VAL A 35 6.46 -15.85 3.62
CA VAL A 35 6.80 -14.74 4.52
C VAL A 35 5.98 -14.82 5.80
N THR A 36 6.66 -14.69 6.94
CA THR A 36 6.04 -14.61 8.27
C THR A 36 6.23 -13.20 8.81
N LEU A 37 5.12 -12.54 9.13
CA LEU A 37 5.08 -11.28 9.87
C LEU A 37 4.76 -11.60 11.32
N THR A 38 5.65 -11.26 12.25
CA THR A 38 5.54 -11.68 13.66
C THR A 38 4.85 -10.68 14.56
N ASN A 39 4.60 -9.46 14.06
CA ASN A 39 3.97 -8.39 14.82
C ASN A 39 2.71 -7.88 14.13
N ASP A 40 1.68 -7.61 14.94
CA ASP A 40 0.54 -6.82 14.48
C ASP A 40 1.00 -5.40 14.13
N TYR A 41 0.33 -4.79 13.15
CA TYR A 41 0.58 -3.42 12.75
C TYR A 41 -0.71 -2.73 12.33
N TYR A 42 -0.66 -1.41 12.16
CA TYR A 42 -1.76 -0.63 11.64
C TYR A 42 -1.41 -0.08 10.26
N MET A 43 -2.35 -0.19 9.32
CA MET A 43 -2.22 0.36 7.98
C MET A 43 -3.30 1.41 7.75
N GLY A 44 -2.99 2.45 7.00
CA GLY A 44 -3.97 3.45 6.58
C GLY A 44 -5.14 2.78 5.87
N LYS A 45 -6.36 3.14 6.24
CA LYS A 45 -7.58 2.65 5.60
C LYS A 45 -7.67 3.10 4.15
N TYR A 46 -7.12 4.26 3.85
CA TYR A 46 -7.08 4.91 2.55
C TYR A 46 -5.65 5.34 2.23
N GLU A 47 -5.39 5.55 0.94
CA GLU A 47 -4.21 6.31 0.50
C GLU A 47 -4.17 7.68 1.19
N VAL A 48 -2.97 8.23 1.38
CA VAL A 48 -2.83 9.59 1.94
C VAL A 48 -3.51 10.58 1.01
N THR A 49 -4.52 11.28 1.52
CA THR A 49 -5.26 12.29 0.76
C THR A 49 -4.47 13.58 0.61
N GLN A 50 -4.80 14.36 -0.42
CA GLN A 50 -4.21 15.68 -0.63
C GLN A 50 -4.52 16.64 0.51
N ALA A 51 -5.71 16.57 1.11
CA ALA A 51 -6.05 17.35 2.30
C ALA A 51 -5.13 17.04 3.48
N LEU A 52 -4.87 15.75 3.75
CA LEU A 52 -3.94 15.33 4.82
C LEU A 52 -2.51 15.78 4.50
N TRP A 53 -2.04 15.56 3.28
CA TRP A 53 -0.71 15.98 2.85
C TRP A 53 -0.53 17.49 3.00
N GLN A 54 -1.47 18.29 2.51
CA GLN A 54 -1.45 19.76 2.63
C GLN A 54 -1.45 20.21 4.09
N ALA A 55 -2.21 19.56 4.96
CA ALA A 55 -2.25 19.89 6.39
C ALA A 55 -0.90 19.67 7.09
N VAL A 56 -0.13 18.68 6.65
CA VAL A 56 1.18 18.32 7.23
C VAL A 56 2.32 19.08 6.57
N MET A 57 2.32 19.17 5.24
CA MET A 57 3.45 19.72 4.46
C MET A 57 3.29 21.21 4.12
N GLY A 58 2.08 21.75 4.17
CA GLY A 58 1.77 23.14 3.80
C GLY A 58 1.70 23.39 2.29
N SER A 59 1.90 22.37 1.46
CA SER A 59 1.82 22.44 -0.01
C SER A 59 1.27 21.14 -0.59
N ASN A 60 0.79 21.18 -1.82
CA ASN A 60 0.24 20.03 -2.53
C ASN A 60 0.87 19.92 -3.92
N PRO A 61 1.78 18.94 -4.16
CA PRO A 61 2.47 18.77 -5.43
C PRO A 61 1.65 18.10 -6.52
N SER A 62 0.52 17.46 -6.17
CA SER A 62 -0.27 16.61 -7.07
C SER A 62 -0.70 17.34 -8.35
N ASN A 63 -0.75 16.63 -9.47
CA ASN A 63 -1.24 17.16 -10.74
C ASN A 63 -2.76 17.29 -10.76
N PHE A 64 -3.48 16.24 -10.36
CA PHE A 64 -4.93 16.28 -10.19
C PHE A 64 -5.24 16.88 -8.82
N LYS A 65 -6.08 17.89 -8.77
CA LYS A 65 -6.38 18.63 -7.52
C LYS A 65 -7.73 18.26 -6.94
N GLY A 66 -7.74 17.95 -5.65
CA GLY A 66 -8.95 17.68 -4.88
C GLY A 66 -8.63 17.11 -3.50
N ASP A 67 -9.31 17.59 -2.47
CA ASP A 67 -9.02 17.26 -1.07
C ASP A 67 -9.08 15.75 -0.78
N ASN A 68 -10.03 15.05 -1.40
CA ASN A 68 -10.26 13.60 -1.22
C ASN A 68 -9.52 12.74 -2.26
N LEU A 69 -8.76 13.32 -3.17
CA LEU A 69 -7.89 12.58 -4.08
C LEU A 69 -6.63 12.13 -3.34
N PRO A 70 -6.03 10.99 -3.76
CA PRO A 70 -4.74 10.63 -3.23
C PRO A 70 -3.67 11.66 -3.62
N VAL A 71 -2.70 11.90 -2.75
CA VAL A 71 -1.53 12.69 -3.11
C VAL A 71 -0.69 11.89 -4.12
N GLU A 72 -0.24 12.55 -5.17
CA GLU A 72 0.64 11.98 -6.20
C GLU A 72 1.73 12.99 -6.60
N THR A 73 2.65 12.61 -7.47
CA THR A 73 3.83 13.41 -7.82
C THR A 73 4.74 13.65 -6.60
N VAL A 74 4.91 12.61 -5.80
CA VAL A 74 5.80 12.57 -4.63
C VAL A 74 6.81 11.44 -4.80
N ASN A 75 8.03 11.66 -4.34
CA ASN A 75 9.05 10.63 -4.28
C ASN A 75 9.19 10.03 -2.87
N TRP A 76 10.05 9.03 -2.72
CA TRP A 76 10.27 8.35 -1.45
C TRP A 76 10.77 9.30 -0.34
N ASN A 77 11.66 10.24 -0.67
CA ASN A 77 12.17 11.23 0.29
C ASN A 77 11.06 12.19 0.75
N ASP A 78 10.18 12.61 -0.16
CA ASP A 78 9.02 13.45 0.19
C ASP A 78 8.11 12.71 1.18
N CYS A 79 7.91 11.40 0.99
CA CYS A 79 7.15 10.57 1.93
C CYS A 79 7.82 10.46 3.30
N GLN A 80 9.15 10.35 3.37
CA GLN A 80 9.88 10.35 4.63
C GLN A 80 9.77 11.69 5.36
N GLU A 81 9.85 12.81 4.63
CA GLU A 81 9.65 14.13 5.22
C GLU A 81 8.23 14.31 5.75
N PHE A 82 7.22 13.88 4.98
CA PHE A 82 5.82 13.87 5.41
C PHE A 82 5.65 13.09 6.72
N ILE A 83 6.19 11.87 6.79
CA ILE A 83 6.11 11.01 7.98
C ILE A 83 6.80 11.66 9.18
N SER A 84 7.98 12.24 8.98
CA SER A 84 8.70 12.95 10.05
C SER A 84 7.89 14.11 10.64
N LYS A 85 7.30 14.94 9.78
CA LYS A 85 6.42 16.04 10.19
C LYS A 85 5.14 15.54 10.86
N LEU A 86 4.50 14.52 10.30
CA LEU A 86 3.30 13.90 10.87
C LEU A 86 3.55 13.37 12.28
N ASN A 87 4.68 12.67 12.47
CA ASN A 87 5.10 12.15 13.78
C ASN A 87 5.32 13.28 14.79
N SER A 88 5.96 14.37 14.37
CA SER A 88 6.17 15.55 15.21
C SER A 88 4.87 16.23 15.61
N LEU A 89 3.92 16.34 14.68
CA LEU A 89 2.63 16.98 14.92
C LEU A 89 1.67 16.14 15.80
N THR A 90 1.77 14.82 15.71
CA THR A 90 0.83 13.91 16.36
C THR A 90 1.38 13.26 17.64
N GLY A 91 2.70 13.25 17.82
CA GLY A 91 3.40 12.49 18.87
C GLY A 91 3.33 10.97 18.67
N ARG A 92 2.92 10.51 17.50
CA ARG A 92 2.81 9.09 17.14
C ARG A 92 4.01 8.64 16.29
N LYS A 93 4.10 7.33 16.04
CA LYS A 93 5.18 6.72 15.24
C LYS A 93 4.60 6.09 13.98
N PHE A 94 4.37 6.91 12.97
CA PHE A 94 4.05 6.43 11.63
C PHE A 94 5.33 6.10 10.87
N ARG A 95 5.24 5.20 9.92
CA ARG A 95 6.31 4.81 8.99
C ARG A 95 5.71 4.30 7.68
N LEU A 96 6.51 4.18 6.63
CA LEU A 96 6.12 3.41 5.46
C LEU A 96 5.99 1.92 5.83
N PRO A 97 5.08 1.18 5.22
CA PRO A 97 5.05 -0.27 5.33
C PRO A 97 6.27 -0.87 4.63
N THR A 98 6.67 -2.06 5.04
CA THR A 98 7.51 -2.89 4.18
C THR A 98 6.66 -3.41 3.01
N GLU A 99 7.29 -3.80 1.91
CA GLU A 99 6.61 -4.42 0.78
C GLU A 99 5.82 -5.66 1.21
N ALA A 100 6.40 -6.51 2.07
CA ALA A 100 5.73 -7.68 2.61
C ALA A 100 4.51 -7.33 3.48
N GLU A 101 4.58 -6.28 4.29
CA GLU A 101 3.42 -5.80 5.06
C GLU A 101 2.34 -5.27 4.13
N TRP A 102 2.72 -4.53 3.10
CA TRP A 102 1.80 -3.98 2.11
C TRP A 102 1.07 -5.11 1.36
N GLU A 103 1.82 -6.07 0.81
CA GLU A 103 1.24 -7.18 0.05
C GLU A 103 0.36 -8.09 0.93
N TYR A 104 0.80 -8.39 2.16
CA TYR A 104 0.00 -9.17 3.11
C TYR A 104 -1.35 -8.50 3.41
N ALA A 105 -1.35 -7.20 3.65
CA ALA A 105 -2.57 -6.43 3.87
C ALA A 105 -3.44 -6.36 2.60
N ALA A 106 -2.83 -6.18 1.42
CA ALA A 106 -3.54 -6.16 0.13
C ALA A 106 -4.25 -7.49 -0.16
N ARG A 107 -3.66 -8.61 0.26
CA ARG A 107 -4.24 -9.96 0.13
C ARG A 107 -5.29 -10.29 1.19
N GLY A 108 -5.59 -9.36 2.10
CA GLY A 108 -6.60 -9.53 3.15
C GLY A 108 -6.07 -10.12 4.46
N GLY A 109 -4.75 -10.25 4.64
CA GLY A 109 -4.14 -10.76 5.86
C GLY A 109 -4.69 -12.12 6.27
N LYS A 110 -5.06 -12.28 7.54
CA LYS A 110 -5.69 -13.50 8.06
C LYS A 110 -7.10 -13.75 7.50
N GLU A 111 -7.77 -12.72 7.02
CA GLU A 111 -9.13 -12.80 6.45
C GLU A 111 -9.11 -13.06 4.94
N SER A 112 -7.94 -13.29 4.36
CA SER A 112 -7.76 -13.52 2.93
C SER A 112 -8.68 -14.61 2.39
N ARG A 113 -9.35 -14.31 1.28
CA ARG A 113 -10.24 -15.23 0.55
C ARG A 113 -9.62 -15.74 -0.75
N GLY A 114 -8.35 -15.44 -0.99
CA GLY A 114 -7.63 -15.85 -2.19
C GLY A 114 -8.13 -15.18 -3.46
N TYR A 115 -8.60 -13.94 -3.36
CA TYR A 115 -9.00 -13.15 -4.53
C TYR A 115 -7.79 -12.78 -5.38
N GLN A 116 -8.01 -12.64 -6.69
CA GLN A 116 -6.98 -12.23 -7.63
C GLN A 116 -6.51 -10.79 -7.37
N TYR A 117 -7.42 -9.91 -6.95
CA TYR A 117 -7.16 -8.51 -6.61
C TYR A 117 -7.51 -8.26 -5.14
N SER A 118 -7.10 -7.14 -4.59
CA SER A 118 -7.39 -6.80 -3.21
C SER A 118 -8.89 -6.56 -2.99
N GLY A 119 -9.60 -7.59 -2.53
CA GLY A 119 -11.01 -7.56 -2.18
C GLY A 119 -11.99 -8.16 -3.20
N SER A 120 -11.54 -8.54 -4.41
CA SER A 120 -12.39 -9.19 -5.43
C SER A 120 -11.55 -9.93 -6.47
N SER A 121 -12.16 -10.89 -7.16
CA SER A 121 -11.62 -11.45 -8.41
C SER A 121 -12.04 -10.70 -9.68
N ASN A 122 -12.81 -9.63 -9.52
CA ASN A 122 -13.15 -8.69 -10.59
C ASN A 122 -12.50 -7.33 -10.31
N ILE A 123 -11.54 -6.93 -11.12
CA ILE A 123 -10.76 -5.70 -10.93
C ILE A 123 -11.64 -4.44 -10.89
N SER A 124 -12.72 -4.40 -11.65
CA SER A 124 -13.60 -3.23 -11.72
C SER A 124 -14.34 -2.93 -10.41
N ASP A 125 -14.47 -3.92 -9.52
CA ASP A 125 -15.12 -3.73 -8.22
C ASP A 125 -14.23 -2.96 -7.23
N VAL A 126 -12.91 -3.15 -7.34
CA VAL A 126 -11.93 -2.75 -6.33
C VAL A 126 -10.93 -1.69 -6.79
N ALA A 127 -10.81 -1.45 -8.11
CA ALA A 127 -9.75 -0.61 -8.65
C ALA A 127 -10.24 0.49 -9.60
N TRP A 128 -9.55 1.64 -9.54
CA TRP A 128 -9.45 2.60 -10.62
C TRP A 128 -8.17 2.29 -11.40
N TYR A 129 -8.28 1.93 -12.66
CA TYR A 129 -7.18 1.51 -13.53
C TYR A 129 -7.38 2.04 -14.96
N ASP A 130 -6.47 1.76 -15.87
CA ASP A 130 -6.43 2.38 -17.21
C ASP A 130 -7.75 2.33 -17.97
N GLU A 131 -8.51 1.23 -17.88
CA GLU A 131 -9.76 1.08 -18.64
C GLU A 131 -10.94 1.85 -18.06
N ASN A 132 -10.93 2.17 -16.74
CA ASN A 132 -12.08 2.77 -16.08
C ASN A 132 -11.80 4.11 -15.39
N SER A 133 -10.53 4.52 -15.27
CA SER A 133 -10.14 5.75 -14.55
C SER A 133 -10.28 7.03 -15.39
N GLY A 134 -10.37 6.91 -16.72
CA GLY A 134 -10.34 8.07 -17.61
C GLY A 134 -9.02 8.85 -17.52
N SER A 135 -7.91 8.16 -17.28
CA SER A 135 -6.54 8.70 -17.16
C SER A 135 -6.39 9.77 -16.05
N LYS A 136 -7.07 9.58 -14.94
CA LYS A 136 -7.00 10.46 -13.77
C LYS A 136 -7.18 9.70 -12.46
N THR A 137 -6.75 10.31 -11.35
CA THR A 137 -7.01 9.80 -10.02
C THR A 137 -8.46 10.04 -9.60
N HIS A 138 -8.94 9.23 -8.68
CA HIS A 138 -10.30 9.30 -8.14
C HIS A 138 -10.27 9.46 -6.61
N PRO A 139 -11.34 9.99 -6.00
CA PRO A 139 -11.42 10.07 -4.55
C PRO A 139 -11.19 8.72 -3.89
N VAL A 140 -10.41 8.71 -2.83
CA VAL A 140 -10.08 7.50 -2.08
C VAL A 140 -11.34 6.83 -1.53
N GLY A 141 -11.34 5.50 -1.44
CA GLY A 141 -12.43 4.75 -0.84
C GLY A 141 -13.74 4.71 -1.64
N THR A 142 -13.70 4.98 -2.94
CA THR A 142 -14.91 4.97 -3.80
C THR A 142 -15.16 3.64 -4.50
N LYS A 143 -14.21 2.72 -4.43
CA LYS A 143 -14.37 1.32 -4.83
C LYS A 143 -14.60 0.44 -3.60
N GLN A 144 -14.77 -0.87 -3.79
CA GLN A 144 -14.95 -1.82 -2.70
C GLN A 144 -13.65 -2.00 -1.91
N ALA A 145 -13.76 -2.05 -0.57
CA ALA A 145 -12.66 -2.41 0.30
C ALA A 145 -12.30 -3.89 0.20
N ASN A 146 -11.08 -4.23 0.61
CA ASN A 146 -10.71 -5.63 0.79
C ASN A 146 -11.28 -6.22 2.09
N GLU A 147 -10.92 -7.46 2.40
CA GLU A 147 -11.42 -8.23 3.54
C GLU A 147 -11.10 -7.59 4.89
N LEU A 148 -10.04 -6.77 4.97
CA LEU A 148 -9.64 -6.00 6.15
C LEU A 148 -10.32 -4.63 6.25
N GLY A 149 -11.04 -4.21 5.21
CA GLY A 149 -11.63 -2.87 5.13
C GLY A 149 -10.66 -1.79 4.64
N ILE A 150 -9.59 -2.17 3.95
CA ILE A 150 -8.61 -1.27 3.33
C ILE A 150 -9.00 -1.06 1.86
N TYR A 151 -8.87 0.16 1.37
CA TYR A 151 -9.28 0.58 0.03
C TYR A 151 -8.11 0.84 -0.90
N ASP A 152 -8.37 0.77 -2.20
CA ASP A 152 -7.50 1.23 -3.29
C ASP A 152 -6.14 0.51 -3.38
N MET A 153 -6.01 -0.70 -2.82
CA MET A 153 -4.76 -1.46 -2.86
C MET A 153 -4.50 -2.19 -4.20
N THR A 154 -5.34 -2.01 -5.21
CA THR A 154 -5.12 -2.59 -6.56
C THR A 154 -4.96 -1.52 -7.64
N GLY A 155 -5.24 -0.24 -7.35
CA GLY A 155 -5.19 0.83 -8.35
C GLY A 155 -5.18 2.22 -7.75
N ASN A 156 -5.67 3.20 -8.48
CA ASN A 156 -5.67 4.63 -8.22
C ASN A 156 -4.27 5.24 -8.37
N VAL A 157 -3.35 5.06 -7.39
CA VAL A 157 -1.95 5.49 -7.48
C VAL A 157 -0.98 4.39 -7.01
N TRP A 158 0.28 4.48 -7.45
CA TRP A 158 1.37 3.68 -6.89
C TRP A 158 1.67 4.12 -5.47
N GLU A 159 2.00 3.16 -4.61
CA GLU A 159 2.30 3.40 -3.21
C GLU A 159 3.75 3.07 -2.86
N TRP A 160 4.41 3.97 -2.15
CA TRP A 160 5.78 3.76 -1.69
C TRP A 160 5.83 2.83 -0.49
N CYS A 161 6.76 1.87 -0.56
CA CYS A 161 7.16 1.04 0.58
C CYS A 161 8.53 1.48 1.13
N SER A 162 8.89 0.99 2.31
CA SER A 162 10.19 1.30 2.92
C SER A 162 11.36 0.57 2.25
N ASP A 163 11.08 -0.54 1.58
CA ASP A 163 12.05 -1.44 0.96
C ASP A 163 12.75 -0.79 -0.23
N ARG A 164 13.97 -1.20 -0.47
CA ARG A 164 14.64 -1.00 -1.75
C ARG A 164 14.21 -2.10 -2.72
N TYR A 165 14.02 -1.73 -3.97
CA TYR A 165 13.72 -2.67 -5.03
C TYR A 165 14.83 -3.71 -5.19
N GLY A 166 14.49 -4.98 -5.29
CA GLY A 166 15.41 -6.08 -5.46
C GLY A 166 14.69 -7.39 -5.73
N SER A 167 15.45 -8.38 -6.23
CA SER A 167 14.87 -9.69 -6.54
C SER A 167 14.43 -10.43 -5.27
N TYR A 168 13.35 -11.18 -5.37
CA TYR A 168 12.88 -12.04 -4.30
C TYR A 168 13.80 -13.25 -4.11
N SER A 169 13.91 -13.69 -2.85
CA SER A 169 14.53 -14.96 -2.49
C SER A 169 13.49 -16.08 -2.53
N SER A 170 13.89 -17.28 -2.95
CA SER A 170 13.04 -18.48 -2.84
C SER A 170 12.92 -19.03 -1.42
N SER A 171 13.75 -18.53 -0.49
CA SER A 171 13.77 -18.97 0.90
C SER A 171 12.63 -18.35 1.70
N SER A 172 12.13 -19.09 2.71
CA SER A 172 11.21 -18.50 3.69
C SER A 172 11.88 -17.36 4.46
N GLN A 173 11.13 -16.27 4.65
CA GLN A 173 11.61 -15.05 5.31
C GLN A 173 10.71 -14.68 6.50
N THR A 174 11.30 -14.02 7.48
CA THR A 174 10.59 -13.49 8.66
C THR A 174 10.85 -11.99 8.74
N ASN A 175 9.77 -11.18 8.73
CA ASN A 175 9.81 -9.72 8.75
C ASN A 175 10.82 -9.14 7.75
N PRO A 176 10.76 -9.49 6.45
CA PRO A 176 11.73 -8.97 5.47
C PRO A 176 11.59 -7.46 5.32
N THR A 177 12.70 -6.79 5.09
CA THR A 177 12.81 -5.32 4.92
C THR A 177 13.35 -4.93 3.55
N GLY A 178 13.30 -5.86 2.60
CA GLY A 178 13.79 -5.67 1.24
C GLY A 178 15.28 -5.97 1.08
N SER A 179 15.83 -5.57 -0.06
CA SER A 179 17.24 -5.78 -0.39
C SER A 179 18.15 -4.77 0.33
N ASP A 180 19.34 -5.21 0.76
CA ASP A 180 20.36 -4.33 1.32
C ASP A 180 20.95 -3.37 0.28
N SER A 181 20.79 -3.66 -1.01
CA SER A 181 21.25 -2.86 -2.15
C SER A 181 20.13 -2.74 -3.20
N GLY A 182 20.01 -1.57 -3.81
CA GLY A 182 18.98 -1.29 -4.82
C GLY A 182 18.55 0.18 -4.81
N SER A 183 17.66 0.55 -5.72
CA SER A 183 17.00 1.86 -5.74
C SER A 183 15.74 1.82 -4.87
N ALA A 184 15.36 2.98 -4.31
CA ALA A 184 14.07 3.16 -3.69
C ALA A 184 13.00 3.37 -4.77
#